data_79716eef3c2d3283d7aa835e4d7780d4
#
_entry.id   79716eef3c2d3283d7aa835e4d7780d4
#
_cell.length_a   1.000
_cell.length_b   1.000
_cell.length_c   1.000
_cell.angle_alpha   90.00
_cell.angle_beta   90.00
_cell.angle_gamma   90.00
#
_symmetry.space_group_name_H-M   'P 1'
#
loop_
_entity.id
_entity.type
_entity.pdbx_description
1 polymer ?
#
loop_
_entity_poly.entity_id
_entity_poly.type
_entity_poly.pdbx_seq_one_letter_code
_entity_poly.pdbx_strand_id
1 'polypeptide(L)'
;MGSLEKAIGYGASVLQVADNLPLTSLSPEDLNAFERRASDVGIAIEIGTRGIEPENLRAYLRLAARFGSPFVRVVVDKGEDEPTPDECIAQLKPLLPEFDDAGVKLAIENHDRFPARTLREIVETLGTDRVGICLDTVNSFGSLEGPEVVVETLAPYVVNLHVKDFTIRRVVHQMGFIIEGAPAGQGRLNIPWLMRQLPGDISAVLELWTPYQENTPATVALEAQWADESVNYLKNTLGKS
;
A
#
# COMPACT_ATOMS: atom_id res chain seq x y z
N MET A 1 1.08 18.53 -4.37
CA MET A 1 1.12 19.50 -3.24
C MET A 1 -0.03 19.25 -2.25
N GLY A 2 -1.30 19.15 -2.66
CA GLY A 2 -2.42 18.97 -1.72
C GLY A 2 -2.31 17.76 -0.79
N SER A 3 -1.86 16.60 -1.29
CA SER A 3 -1.66 15.39 -0.48
C SER A 3 -0.55 15.58 0.57
N LEU A 4 0.52 16.28 0.22
CA LEU A 4 1.62 16.58 1.15
C LEU A 4 1.15 17.50 2.28
N GLU A 5 0.38 18.54 1.98
CA GLU A 5 -0.18 19.44 3.01
C GLU A 5 -1.16 18.70 3.95
N LYS A 6 -1.93 17.75 3.43
CA LYS A 6 -2.75 16.88 4.28
C LYS A 6 -1.89 15.99 5.19
N ALA A 7 -0.84 15.36 4.65
CA ALA A 7 0.09 14.55 5.44
C ALA A 7 0.73 15.36 6.57
N ILE A 8 1.15 16.62 6.30
CA ILE A 8 1.63 17.57 7.31
C ILE A 8 0.56 17.80 8.39
N GLY A 9 -0.67 18.09 7.98
CA GLY A 9 -1.79 18.34 8.92
C GLY A 9 -2.07 17.16 9.84
N TYR A 10 -1.89 15.95 9.33
CA TYR A 10 -2.01 14.71 10.13
C TYR A 10 -0.76 14.40 10.96
N GLY A 11 0.35 15.12 10.77
CA GLY A 11 1.63 14.81 11.41
C GLY A 11 2.16 13.44 11.01
N ALA A 12 1.91 13.04 9.76
CA ALA A 12 2.48 11.83 9.19
C ALA A 12 3.98 12.02 8.92
N SER A 13 4.76 10.96 9.08
CA SER A 13 6.19 10.94 8.75
C SER A 13 6.46 10.45 7.33
N VAL A 14 5.46 9.81 6.71
CA VAL A 14 5.55 9.18 5.39
C VAL A 14 4.32 9.58 4.56
N LEU A 15 4.54 9.80 3.27
CA LEU A 15 3.51 9.88 2.24
C LEU A 15 3.85 8.90 1.13
N GLN A 16 3.03 7.88 0.93
CA GLN A 16 3.17 6.99 -0.21
C GLN A 16 2.41 7.56 -1.42
N VAL A 17 3.12 7.68 -2.54
CA VAL A 17 2.58 8.21 -3.80
C VAL A 17 2.61 7.13 -4.85
N ALA A 18 1.44 6.79 -5.38
CA ALA A 18 1.26 5.73 -6.37
C ALA A 18 0.76 6.26 -7.72
N ASP A 19 0.36 5.35 -8.59
CA ASP A 19 -0.11 5.63 -9.96
C ASP A 19 -1.36 6.52 -10.03
N ASN A 20 -2.17 6.60 -8.99
CA ASN A 20 -3.30 7.52 -8.87
C ASN A 20 -2.89 9.00 -8.72
N LEU A 21 -1.63 9.26 -8.33
CA LEU A 21 -1.01 10.59 -8.28
C LEU A 21 0.34 10.54 -9.02
N PRO A 22 0.35 10.37 -10.35
CA PRO A 22 1.53 9.94 -11.08
C PRO A 22 2.62 11.03 -11.11
N LEU A 23 3.65 10.87 -10.28
CA LEU A 23 4.83 11.75 -10.29
C LEU A 23 5.55 11.73 -11.65
N THR A 24 5.39 10.67 -12.42
CA THR A 24 5.94 10.53 -13.77
C THR A 24 5.36 11.54 -14.77
N SER A 25 4.20 12.14 -14.48
CA SER A 25 3.54 13.14 -15.33
C SER A 25 3.92 14.59 -14.98
N LEU A 26 4.64 14.80 -13.89
CA LEU A 26 5.05 16.14 -13.47
C LEU A 26 6.20 16.66 -14.32
N SER A 27 6.21 18.00 -14.51
CA SER A 27 7.39 18.67 -15.07
C SER A 27 8.61 18.50 -14.14
N PRO A 28 9.84 18.61 -14.67
CA PRO A 28 11.04 18.61 -13.84
C PRO A 28 11.01 19.67 -12.73
N GLU A 29 10.45 20.85 -13.01
CA GLU A 29 10.30 21.96 -12.07
C GLU A 29 9.33 21.60 -10.93
N ASP A 30 8.17 21.03 -11.27
CA ASP A 30 7.16 20.62 -10.28
C ASP A 30 7.68 19.47 -9.42
N LEU A 31 8.37 18.51 -10.04
CA LEU A 31 8.97 17.40 -9.32
C LEU A 31 10.05 17.87 -8.34
N ASN A 32 10.91 18.82 -8.76
CA ASN A 32 11.89 19.46 -7.88
C ASN A 32 11.22 20.24 -6.74
N ALA A 33 10.11 20.93 -7.02
CA ALA A 33 9.37 21.67 -6.01
C ALA A 33 8.72 20.74 -4.98
N PHE A 34 8.17 19.61 -5.43
CA PHE A 34 7.58 18.60 -4.57
C PHE A 34 8.63 17.96 -3.66
N GLU A 35 9.79 17.57 -4.22
CA GLU A 35 10.91 16.98 -3.49
C GLU A 35 11.43 17.92 -2.39
N ARG A 36 11.73 19.18 -2.76
CA ARG A 36 12.17 20.20 -1.77
C ARG A 36 11.14 20.37 -0.66
N ARG A 37 9.87 20.50 -1.01
CA ARG A 37 8.83 20.72 -0.01
C ARG A 37 8.68 19.53 0.93
N ALA A 38 8.76 18.29 0.44
CA ALA A 38 8.74 17.08 1.27
C ALA A 38 9.95 17.05 2.24
N SER A 39 11.14 17.37 1.72
CA SER A 39 12.37 17.45 2.52
C SER A 39 12.30 18.54 3.59
N ASP A 40 11.83 19.74 3.24
CA ASP A 40 11.74 20.88 4.17
C ASP A 40 10.83 20.60 5.36
N VAL A 41 9.82 19.74 5.18
CA VAL A 41 8.87 19.39 6.25
C VAL A 41 9.14 18.03 6.89
N GLY A 42 10.19 17.32 6.45
CA GLY A 42 10.62 16.06 7.03
C GLY A 42 9.68 14.89 6.75
N ILE A 43 8.93 14.92 5.63
CA ILE A 43 8.08 13.81 5.20
C ILE A 43 8.83 12.96 4.18
N ALA A 44 9.03 11.68 4.49
CA ALA A 44 9.58 10.71 3.55
C ALA A 44 8.53 10.37 2.46
N ILE A 45 9.01 10.25 1.22
CA ILE A 45 8.16 9.88 0.09
C ILE A 45 8.41 8.42 -0.26
N GLU A 46 7.39 7.60 -0.18
CA GLU A 46 7.40 6.22 -0.66
C GLU A 46 6.72 6.15 -2.02
N ILE A 47 7.23 5.26 -2.87
CA ILE A 47 6.84 5.18 -4.28
C ILE A 47 6.07 3.89 -4.53
N GLY A 48 4.91 4.03 -5.20
CA GLY A 48 4.09 2.91 -5.64
C GLY A 48 3.66 3.02 -7.09
N THR A 49 3.35 1.88 -7.70
CA THR A 49 2.83 1.80 -9.07
C THR A 49 1.91 0.60 -9.24
N ARG A 50 1.35 0.48 -10.43
CA ARG A 50 0.54 -0.65 -10.89
C ARG A 50 1.07 -1.13 -12.24
N GLY A 51 1.10 -2.47 -12.43
CA GLY A 51 1.67 -3.12 -13.60
C GLY A 51 3.18 -3.38 -13.48
N ILE A 52 3.59 -4.51 -14.01
CA ILE A 52 4.96 -5.02 -13.89
C ILE A 52 5.77 -4.90 -15.20
N GLU A 53 5.26 -4.16 -16.18
CA GLU A 53 5.98 -3.91 -17.43
C GLU A 53 7.35 -3.27 -17.14
N PRO A 54 8.42 -3.73 -17.78
CA PRO A 54 9.79 -3.31 -17.47
C PRO A 54 10.00 -1.79 -17.51
N GLU A 55 9.44 -1.11 -18.51
CA GLU A 55 9.58 0.35 -18.65
C GLU A 55 8.85 1.11 -17.54
N ASN A 56 7.68 0.61 -17.13
CA ASN A 56 6.96 1.14 -15.99
C ASN A 56 7.79 1.01 -14.70
N LEU A 57 8.26 -0.19 -14.39
CA LEU A 57 9.05 -0.44 -13.18
C LEU A 57 10.35 0.37 -13.16
N ARG A 58 11.06 0.50 -14.29
CA ARG A 58 12.26 1.36 -14.39
C ARG A 58 11.94 2.84 -14.15
N ALA A 59 10.78 3.34 -14.63
CA ALA A 59 10.38 4.71 -14.37
C ALA A 59 10.15 4.97 -12.88
N TYR A 60 9.47 4.05 -12.20
CA TYR A 60 9.21 4.16 -10.76
C TYR A 60 10.44 3.84 -9.89
N LEU A 61 11.35 2.97 -10.34
CA LEU A 61 12.65 2.75 -9.70
C LEU A 61 13.49 4.04 -9.68
N ARG A 62 13.53 4.77 -10.82
CA ARG A 62 14.22 6.09 -10.85
C ARG A 62 13.60 7.09 -9.88
N LEU A 63 12.26 7.09 -9.72
CA LEU A 63 11.61 7.92 -8.72
C LEU A 63 11.95 7.47 -7.30
N ALA A 64 11.93 6.15 -7.03
CA ALA A 64 12.30 5.62 -5.72
C ALA A 64 13.73 6.01 -5.33
N ALA A 65 14.70 5.83 -6.24
CA ALA A 65 16.07 6.25 -6.02
C ALA A 65 16.18 7.77 -5.78
N ARG A 66 15.43 8.59 -6.52
CA ARG A 66 15.41 10.03 -6.37
C ARG A 66 14.88 10.48 -5.01
N PHE A 67 13.77 9.90 -4.54
CA PHE A 67 13.14 10.28 -3.29
C PHE A 67 13.68 9.52 -2.07
N GLY A 68 14.64 8.61 -2.26
CA GLY A 68 15.16 7.76 -1.18
C GLY A 68 14.12 6.76 -0.64
N SER A 69 13.14 6.37 -1.48
CA SER A 69 12.17 5.33 -1.11
C SER A 69 12.88 3.99 -0.97
N PRO A 70 12.69 3.26 0.15
CA PRO A 70 13.35 1.98 0.35
C PRO A 70 12.81 0.86 -0.55
N PHE A 71 11.69 1.09 -1.19
CA PHE A 71 11.04 0.13 -2.09
C PHE A 71 10.23 0.84 -3.19
N VAL A 72 9.86 0.08 -4.21
CA VAL A 72 8.74 0.38 -5.11
C VAL A 72 7.62 -0.59 -4.79
N ARG A 73 6.51 -0.09 -4.26
CA ARG A 73 5.28 -0.89 -4.09
C ARG A 73 4.65 -1.13 -5.45
N VAL A 74 4.24 -2.36 -5.74
CA VAL A 74 3.59 -2.70 -7.01
C VAL A 74 2.39 -3.61 -6.81
N VAL A 75 1.26 -3.25 -7.43
CA VAL A 75 0.18 -4.17 -7.76
C VAL A 75 0.50 -4.78 -9.11
N VAL A 76 0.54 -6.11 -9.21
CA VAL A 76 0.98 -6.79 -10.45
C VAL A 76 0.02 -6.57 -11.61
N ASP A 77 -1.27 -6.53 -11.34
CA ASP A 77 -2.32 -6.35 -12.34
C ASP A 77 -2.48 -4.89 -12.78
N LYS A 78 -2.79 -4.66 -14.06
CA LYS A 78 -3.06 -3.33 -14.60
C LYS A 78 -4.06 -3.38 -15.74
N GLY A 79 -5.26 -2.86 -15.50
CA GLY A 79 -6.34 -2.91 -16.48
C GLY A 79 -6.73 -4.37 -16.77
N GLU A 80 -6.61 -4.77 -18.03
CA GLU A 80 -6.87 -6.15 -18.50
C GLU A 80 -5.61 -7.03 -18.46
N ASP A 81 -4.45 -6.47 -18.10
CA ASP A 81 -3.22 -7.22 -17.97
C ASP A 81 -3.18 -7.90 -16.58
N GLU A 82 -3.38 -9.21 -16.60
CA GLU A 82 -3.46 -10.08 -15.44
C GLU A 82 -2.44 -11.23 -15.53
N PRO A 83 -1.14 -10.97 -15.33
CA PRO A 83 -0.10 -11.97 -15.51
C PRO A 83 -0.27 -13.15 -14.53
N THR A 84 0.01 -14.35 -15.02
CA THR A 84 0.09 -15.56 -14.18
C THR A 84 1.27 -15.46 -13.22
N PRO A 85 1.35 -16.28 -12.14
CA PRO A 85 2.50 -16.31 -11.25
C PRO A 85 3.83 -16.54 -11.96
N ASP A 86 3.87 -17.43 -12.95
CA ASP A 86 5.08 -17.72 -13.75
C ASP A 86 5.47 -16.53 -14.62
N GLU A 87 4.50 -15.83 -15.20
CA GLU A 87 4.73 -14.60 -15.97
C GLU A 87 5.20 -13.46 -15.07
N CYS A 88 4.66 -13.33 -13.85
CA CYS A 88 5.18 -12.39 -12.86
C CYS A 88 6.68 -12.65 -12.59
N ILE A 89 7.03 -13.89 -12.30
CA ILE A 89 8.43 -14.28 -12.05
C ILE A 89 9.30 -14.00 -13.28
N ALA A 90 8.84 -14.39 -14.47
CA ALA A 90 9.59 -14.20 -15.71
C ALA A 90 9.85 -12.73 -16.06
N GLN A 91 8.87 -11.86 -15.80
CA GLN A 91 8.98 -10.41 -16.07
C GLN A 91 9.81 -9.69 -15.01
N LEU A 92 9.66 -10.05 -13.73
CA LEU A 92 10.32 -9.35 -12.63
C LEU A 92 11.80 -9.74 -12.47
N LYS A 93 12.12 -11.03 -12.62
CA LYS A 93 13.47 -11.56 -12.37
C LYS A 93 14.58 -10.82 -13.12
N PRO A 94 14.43 -10.47 -14.41
CA PRO A 94 15.47 -9.73 -15.15
C PRO A 94 15.71 -8.29 -14.64
N LEU A 95 14.74 -7.70 -13.93
CA LEU A 95 14.84 -6.34 -13.42
C LEU A 95 15.50 -6.24 -12.05
N LEU A 96 15.54 -7.34 -11.29
CA LEU A 96 16.04 -7.32 -9.90
C LEU A 96 17.48 -6.81 -9.76
N PRO A 97 18.42 -7.05 -10.67
CA PRO A 97 19.74 -6.44 -10.59
C PRO A 97 19.70 -4.90 -10.61
N GLU A 98 18.78 -4.29 -11.38
CA GLU A 98 18.63 -2.84 -11.44
C GLU A 98 18.09 -2.28 -10.09
N PHE A 99 17.22 -3.03 -9.41
CA PHE A 99 16.72 -2.72 -8.07
C PHE A 99 17.83 -2.86 -7.01
N ASP A 100 18.65 -3.90 -7.08
CA ASP A 100 19.80 -4.11 -6.20
C ASP A 100 20.81 -2.96 -6.34
N ASP A 101 21.18 -2.59 -7.57
CA ASP A 101 22.11 -1.51 -7.85
C ASP A 101 21.60 -0.16 -7.31
N ALA A 102 20.29 0.04 -7.28
CA ALA A 102 19.65 1.23 -6.71
C ALA A 102 19.46 1.15 -5.19
N GLY A 103 19.69 0.00 -4.56
CA GLY A 103 19.40 -0.22 -3.13
C GLY A 103 17.91 -0.17 -2.79
N VAL A 104 17.03 -0.48 -3.75
CA VAL A 104 15.58 -0.38 -3.63
C VAL A 104 14.97 -1.78 -3.72
N LYS A 105 14.06 -2.13 -2.82
CA LYS A 105 13.30 -3.38 -2.90
C LYS A 105 12.08 -3.26 -3.81
N LEU A 106 11.68 -4.38 -4.40
CA LEU A 106 10.38 -4.50 -5.02
C LEU A 106 9.38 -5.04 -3.97
N ALA A 107 8.34 -4.28 -3.65
CA ALA A 107 7.32 -4.66 -2.67
C ALA A 107 6.02 -5.03 -3.39
N ILE A 108 5.75 -6.32 -3.55
CA ILE A 108 4.51 -6.80 -4.20
C ILE A 108 3.36 -6.68 -3.21
N GLU A 109 2.30 -5.97 -3.60
CA GLU A 109 1.10 -5.87 -2.79
C GLU A 109 0.20 -7.09 -2.98
N ASN A 110 -0.31 -7.65 -1.87
CA ASN A 110 -1.40 -8.61 -1.97
C ASN A 110 -2.66 -7.88 -2.43
N HIS A 111 -3.18 -8.35 -3.55
CA HIS A 111 -4.37 -7.81 -4.19
C HIS A 111 -5.36 -8.95 -4.50
N ASP A 112 -6.52 -8.63 -5.07
CA ASP A 112 -7.72 -9.47 -5.15
C ASP A 112 -7.50 -10.89 -5.65
N ARG A 113 -6.56 -11.09 -6.57
CA ARG A 113 -6.52 -12.29 -7.41
C ARG A 113 -5.64 -13.41 -6.86
N PHE A 114 -4.50 -13.09 -6.30
CA PHE A 114 -3.57 -14.12 -5.81
C PHE A 114 -3.80 -14.46 -4.34
N PRO A 115 -4.00 -15.75 -4.01
CA PRO A 115 -3.90 -16.20 -2.62
C PRO A 115 -2.54 -15.89 -2.02
N ALA A 116 -2.49 -15.64 -0.71
CA ALA A 116 -1.27 -15.31 0.01
C ALA A 116 -0.14 -16.32 -0.21
N ARG A 117 -0.46 -17.62 -0.27
CA ARG A 117 0.51 -18.69 -0.57
C ARG A 117 1.20 -18.50 -1.93
N THR A 118 0.45 -18.06 -2.95
CA THR A 118 1.00 -17.83 -4.28
C THR A 118 1.96 -16.63 -4.28
N LEU A 119 1.61 -15.56 -3.58
CA LEU A 119 2.50 -14.40 -3.40
C LEU A 119 3.78 -14.79 -2.66
N ARG A 120 3.68 -15.61 -1.62
CA ARG A 120 4.84 -16.17 -0.92
C ARG A 120 5.74 -16.94 -1.89
N GLU A 121 5.19 -17.84 -2.70
CA GLU A 121 5.94 -18.62 -3.68
C GLU A 121 6.66 -17.72 -4.71
N ILE A 122 6.01 -16.66 -5.17
CA ILE A 122 6.63 -15.66 -6.07
C ILE A 122 7.82 -14.99 -5.38
N VAL A 123 7.63 -14.46 -4.16
CA VAL A 123 8.69 -13.78 -3.40
C VAL A 123 9.86 -14.70 -3.10
N GLU A 124 9.61 -15.92 -2.65
CA GLU A 124 10.65 -16.93 -2.38
C GLU A 124 11.44 -17.29 -3.64
N THR A 125 10.76 -17.41 -4.79
CA THR A 125 11.41 -17.72 -6.08
C THR A 125 12.27 -16.58 -6.61
N LEU A 126 11.84 -15.32 -6.38
CA LEU A 126 12.58 -14.14 -6.80
C LEU A 126 13.73 -13.78 -5.85
N GLY A 127 13.65 -14.19 -4.59
CA GLY A 127 14.64 -13.95 -3.54
C GLY A 127 14.18 -12.87 -2.56
N THR A 128 14.12 -13.23 -1.29
CA THR A 128 13.58 -12.39 -0.20
C THR A 128 14.44 -11.17 0.15
N ASP A 129 15.70 -11.14 -0.26
CA ASP A 129 16.58 -9.99 -0.08
C ASP A 129 16.20 -8.82 -1.00
N ARG A 130 15.58 -9.11 -2.15
CA ARG A 130 15.27 -8.18 -3.25
C ARG A 130 13.80 -7.86 -3.35
N VAL A 131 12.96 -8.82 -2.99
CA VAL A 131 11.51 -8.74 -3.12
C VAL A 131 10.87 -8.95 -1.75
N GLY A 132 9.94 -8.09 -1.41
CA GLY A 132 9.13 -8.18 -0.21
C GLY A 132 7.65 -8.03 -0.52
N ILE A 133 6.86 -7.97 0.54
CA ILE A 133 5.41 -7.78 0.48
C ILE A 133 5.05 -6.40 1.02
N CYS A 134 4.24 -5.66 0.27
CA CYS A 134 3.39 -4.62 0.81
C CYS A 134 2.10 -5.30 1.26
N LEU A 135 1.92 -5.49 2.56
CA LEU A 135 0.76 -6.19 3.09
C LEU A 135 -0.43 -5.25 3.19
N ASP A 136 -1.47 -5.52 2.40
CA ASP A 136 -2.78 -4.87 2.53
C ASP A 136 -3.73 -5.75 3.35
N THR A 137 -4.43 -5.16 4.29
CA THR A 137 -5.25 -5.88 5.27
C THR A 137 -6.63 -6.30 4.77
N VAL A 138 -7.02 -5.89 3.54
CA VAL A 138 -8.38 -6.07 3.03
C VAL A 138 -8.42 -6.70 1.63
N ASN A 139 -7.45 -6.36 0.77
CA ASN A 139 -7.51 -6.71 -0.65
C ASN A 139 -7.65 -8.23 -0.89
N SER A 140 -7.05 -9.07 -0.05
CA SER A 140 -7.16 -10.54 -0.18
C SER A 140 -8.55 -11.12 0.06
N PHE A 141 -9.54 -10.31 0.46
CA PHE A 141 -10.94 -10.76 0.44
C PHE A 141 -11.40 -11.19 -0.96
N GLY A 142 -10.83 -10.61 -2.02
CA GLY A 142 -11.07 -11.04 -3.40
C GLY A 142 -10.66 -12.49 -3.66
N SER A 143 -9.60 -12.96 -3.00
CA SER A 143 -9.15 -14.36 -3.03
C SER A 143 -9.75 -15.24 -1.90
N LEU A 144 -10.76 -14.75 -1.20
CA LEU A 144 -11.46 -15.41 -0.09
C LEU A 144 -10.58 -15.66 1.13
N GLU A 145 -9.57 -14.80 1.37
CA GLU A 145 -8.69 -14.89 2.52
C GLU A 145 -8.88 -13.68 3.45
N GLY A 146 -9.06 -13.96 4.73
CA GLY A 146 -9.13 -12.94 5.76
C GLY A 146 -7.75 -12.50 6.27
N PRO A 147 -7.68 -11.40 7.04
CA PRO A 147 -6.42 -10.83 7.51
C PRO A 147 -5.52 -11.82 8.27
N GLU A 148 -6.10 -12.74 9.04
CA GLU A 148 -5.34 -13.70 9.81
C GLU A 148 -4.56 -14.65 8.90
N VAL A 149 -5.19 -15.21 7.87
CA VAL A 149 -4.55 -16.13 6.90
C VAL A 149 -3.44 -15.40 6.13
N VAL A 150 -3.72 -14.17 5.71
CA VAL A 150 -2.77 -13.33 4.95
C VAL A 150 -1.55 -13.02 5.81
N VAL A 151 -1.76 -12.58 7.05
CA VAL A 151 -0.69 -12.22 7.98
C VAL A 151 0.14 -13.46 8.35
N GLU A 152 -0.48 -14.59 8.73
CA GLU A 152 0.22 -15.84 9.03
C GLU A 152 1.12 -16.31 7.89
N THR A 153 0.69 -16.07 6.65
CA THR A 153 1.43 -16.50 5.45
C THR A 153 2.53 -15.54 5.04
N LEU A 154 2.27 -14.22 5.12
CA LEU A 154 3.11 -13.19 4.50
C LEU A 154 3.94 -12.37 5.49
N ALA A 155 3.66 -12.39 6.79
CA ALA A 155 4.37 -11.56 7.77
C ALA A 155 5.91 -11.60 7.68
N PRO A 156 6.57 -12.75 7.42
CA PRO A 156 8.03 -12.80 7.31
C PRO A 156 8.62 -12.01 6.12
N TYR A 157 7.80 -11.66 5.14
CA TYR A 157 8.22 -11.00 3.90
C TYR A 157 7.79 -9.52 3.84
N VAL A 158 7.08 -9.03 4.87
CA VAL A 158 6.49 -7.69 4.86
C VAL A 158 7.58 -6.62 5.00
N VAL A 159 7.57 -5.66 4.09
CA VAL A 159 8.44 -4.46 4.09
C VAL A 159 7.64 -3.16 4.18
N ASN A 160 6.34 -3.22 3.96
CA ASN A 160 5.41 -2.10 4.06
C ASN A 160 4.01 -2.61 4.41
N LEU A 161 3.23 -1.82 5.12
CA LEU A 161 1.88 -2.15 5.55
C LEU A 161 0.87 -1.10 5.06
N HIS A 162 -0.21 -1.55 4.41
CA HIS A 162 -1.40 -0.76 4.18
C HIS A 162 -2.47 -1.14 5.21
N VAL A 163 -2.82 -0.18 6.06
CA VAL A 163 -3.84 -0.35 7.09
C VAL A 163 -5.18 0.09 6.54
N LYS A 164 -6.04 -0.88 6.23
CA LYS A 164 -7.45 -0.69 5.89
C LYS A 164 -8.29 -1.41 6.92
N ASP A 165 -9.21 -0.71 7.59
CA ASP A 165 -10.19 -1.36 8.47
C ASP A 165 -11.51 -1.56 7.72
N PHE A 166 -12.31 -2.50 8.17
CA PHE A 166 -13.51 -2.93 7.46
C PHE A 166 -14.62 -3.38 8.40
N THR A 167 -15.85 -3.35 7.89
CA THR A 167 -17.02 -3.96 8.51
C THR A 167 -17.57 -5.07 7.62
N ILE A 168 -18.22 -6.04 8.25
CA ILE A 168 -19.02 -7.07 7.57
C ILE A 168 -20.41 -7.05 8.17
N ARG A 169 -21.42 -6.82 7.36
CA ARG A 169 -22.81 -6.81 7.79
C ARG A 169 -23.70 -7.64 6.89
N ARG A 170 -24.76 -8.20 7.44
CA ARG A 170 -25.79 -8.82 6.61
C ARG A 170 -26.59 -7.77 5.87
N VAL A 171 -26.99 -8.10 4.65
CA VAL A 171 -27.97 -7.31 3.91
C VAL A 171 -29.36 -7.39 4.56
N VAL A 172 -30.24 -6.42 4.30
CA VAL A 172 -31.54 -6.29 4.94
C VAL A 172 -32.39 -7.58 4.80
N HIS A 173 -32.38 -8.20 3.64
CA HIS A 173 -33.10 -9.45 3.38
C HIS A 173 -32.41 -10.72 3.91
N GLN A 174 -31.32 -10.59 4.68
CA GLN A 174 -30.56 -11.67 5.33
C GLN A 174 -29.87 -12.70 4.39
N MET A 175 -29.96 -12.54 3.07
CA MET A 175 -29.46 -13.46 2.06
C MET A 175 -28.12 -13.02 1.46
N GLY A 176 -27.20 -12.54 2.30
CA GLY A 176 -25.87 -12.15 1.85
C GLY A 176 -25.15 -11.27 2.87
N PHE A 177 -23.93 -10.88 2.50
CA PHE A 177 -23.09 -9.98 3.28
C PHE A 177 -22.62 -8.83 2.41
N ILE A 178 -22.37 -7.70 3.03
CA ILE A 178 -21.65 -6.57 2.46
C ILE A 178 -20.40 -6.38 3.30
N ILE A 179 -19.26 -6.22 2.63
CA ILE A 179 -17.98 -5.84 3.23
C ILE A 179 -17.69 -4.42 2.75
N GLU A 180 -17.45 -3.52 3.69
CA GLU A 180 -17.21 -2.10 3.40
C GLU A 180 -16.09 -1.60 4.31
N GLY A 181 -15.39 -0.53 3.89
CA GLY A 181 -14.40 0.14 4.70
C GLY A 181 -14.98 0.69 6.00
N ALA A 182 -14.09 0.93 6.95
CA ALA A 182 -14.38 1.61 8.21
C ALA A 182 -13.17 2.47 8.62
N PRO A 183 -13.37 3.50 9.46
CA PRO A 183 -12.24 4.17 10.10
C PRO A 183 -11.42 3.18 10.94
N ALA A 184 -10.10 3.33 10.95
CA ALA A 184 -9.22 2.44 11.71
C ALA A 184 -9.62 2.40 13.20
N GLY A 185 -9.77 1.19 13.72
CA GLY A 185 -10.20 0.92 15.09
C GLY A 185 -11.71 0.90 15.32
N GLN A 186 -12.51 1.16 14.28
CA GLN A 186 -13.97 1.08 14.36
C GLN A 186 -14.53 -0.12 13.58
N GLY A 187 -13.68 -0.83 12.86
CA GLY A 187 -14.03 -2.01 12.10
C GLY A 187 -13.75 -3.32 12.82
N ARG A 188 -13.42 -4.34 12.05
CA ARG A 188 -13.14 -5.69 12.54
C ARG A 188 -11.66 -6.04 12.57
N LEU A 189 -10.79 -5.21 12.00
CA LEU A 189 -9.35 -5.45 12.00
C LEU A 189 -8.79 -5.30 13.42
N ASN A 190 -8.16 -6.35 13.92
CA ASN A 190 -7.43 -6.26 15.19
C ASN A 190 -6.04 -5.65 14.95
N ILE A 191 -5.99 -4.31 14.81
CA ILE A 191 -4.76 -3.57 14.52
C ILE A 191 -3.65 -3.82 15.56
N PRO A 192 -3.90 -3.84 16.88
CA PRO A 192 -2.87 -4.19 17.86
C PRO A 192 -2.30 -5.60 17.70
N TRP A 193 -3.11 -6.57 17.31
CA TRP A 193 -2.63 -7.91 16.99
C TRP A 193 -1.77 -7.90 15.73
N LEU A 194 -2.25 -7.27 14.65
CA LEU A 194 -1.55 -7.15 13.38
C LEU A 194 -0.13 -6.60 13.58
N MET A 195 -0.01 -5.48 14.29
CA MET A 195 1.30 -4.84 14.52
C MET A 195 2.29 -5.72 15.30
N ARG A 196 1.80 -6.64 16.13
CA ARG A 196 2.68 -7.59 16.84
C ARG A 196 3.17 -8.74 15.96
N GLN A 197 2.55 -8.98 14.81
CA GLN A 197 2.95 -10.04 13.88
C GLN A 197 3.99 -9.56 12.88
N LEU A 198 4.15 -8.26 12.72
CA LEU A 198 4.98 -7.65 11.67
C LEU A 198 6.32 -7.14 12.23
N PRO A 199 7.36 -7.00 11.39
CA PRO A 199 8.60 -6.32 11.77
C PRO A 199 8.34 -4.92 12.30
N GLY A 200 9.06 -4.51 13.36
CA GLY A 200 8.81 -3.25 14.05
C GLY A 200 9.33 -2.00 13.33
N ASP A 201 10.13 -2.17 12.29
CA ASP A 201 10.81 -1.12 11.54
C ASP A 201 10.19 -0.82 10.15
N ILE A 202 9.01 -1.38 9.88
CA ILE A 202 8.29 -1.12 8.62
C ILE A 202 7.44 0.14 8.71
N SER A 203 7.29 0.83 7.56
CA SER A 203 6.30 1.90 7.44
C SER A 203 4.89 1.35 7.35
N ALA A 204 3.95 2.06 7.98
CA ALA A 204 2.52 1.76 7.92
C ALA A 204 1.78 2.94 7.30
N VAL A 205 1.06 2.69 6.24
CA VAL A 205 0.27 3.67 5.49
C VAL A 205 -1.21 3.46 5.80
N LEU A 206 -1.88 4.51 6.26
CA LEU A 206 -3.34 4.51 6.33
C LEU A 206 -3.89 4.61 4.90
N GLU A 207 -4.63 3.63 4.47
CA GLU A 207 -5.35 3.64 3.21
C GLU A 207 -6.85 3.43 3.48
N LEU A 208 -7.66 4.45 3.14
CA LEU A 208 -9.09 4.41 3.40
C LEU A 208 -9.83 3.75 2.24
N TRP A 209 -10.82 2.96 2.60
CA TRP A 209 -11.74 2.30 1.69
C TRP A 209 -13.16 2.86 1.90
N THR A 210 -13.27 4.17 1.66
CA THR A 210 -14.50 4.92 1.93
C THR A 210 -15.58 4.60 0.90
N PRO A 211 -16.77 4.13 1.30
CA PRO A 211 -17.86 3.89 0.36
C PRO A 211 -18.31 5.18 -0.31
N TYR A 212 -18.57 5.11 -1.63
CA TYR A 212 -19.10 6.26 -2.37
C TYR A 212 -20.45 6.69 -1.80
N GLN A 213 -20.59 7.98 -1.57
CA GLN A 213 -21.80 8.60 -1.05
C GLN A 213 -22.68 9.12 -2.20
N GLU A 214 -23.67 9.92 -1.92
CA GLU A 214 -24.59 10.49 -2.91
C GLU A 214 -23.87 11.28 -4.03
N ASN A 215 -22.70 11.83 -3.72
CA ASN A 215 -21.88 12.59 -4.67
C ASN A 215 -20.42 12.69 -4.19
N THR A 216 -19.54 13.13 -5.08
CA THR A 216 -18.10 13.28 -4.78
C THR A 216 -17.80 14.20 -3.58
N PRO A 217 -18.43 15.41 -3.45
CA PRO A 217 -18.20 16.25 -2.26
C PRO A 217 -18.54 15.57 -0.93
N ALA A 218 -19.65 14.83 -0.88
CA ALA A 218 -20.05 14.09 0.32
C ALA A 218 -19.07 12.95 0.62
N THR A 219 -18.60 12.24 -0.41
CA THR A 219 -17.59 11.19 -0.29
C THR A 219 -16.27 11.75 0.25
N VAL A 220 -15.79 12.87 -0.29
CA VAL A 220 -14.56 13.55 0.16
C VAL A 220 -14.68 14.03 1.61
N ALA A 221 -15.85 14.55 2.00
CA ALA A 221 -16.10 14.99 3.36
C ALA A 221 -16.07 13.81 4.36
N LEU A 222 -16.70 12.70 4.00
CA LEU A 222 -16.68 11.48 4.80
C LEU A 222 -15.26 10.89 4.90
N GLU A 223 -14.53 10.84 3.80
CA GLU A 223 -13.15 10.37 3.78
C GLU A 223 -12.24 11.23 4.67
N ALA A 224 -12.40 12.56 4.63
CA ALA A 224 -11.64 13.45 5.51
C ALA A 224 -11.95 13.18 6.99
N GLN A 225 -13.22 13.00 7.35
CA GLN A 225 -13.62 12.63 8.70
C GLN A 225 -13.00 11.29 9.11
N TRP A 226 -13.06 10.28 8.26
CA TRP A 226 -12.49 8.96 8.52
C TRP A 226 -10.96 9.01 8.67
N ALA A 227 -10.30 9.87 7.90
CA ALA A 227 -8.86 10.09 8.04
C ALA A 227 -8.52 10.67 9.42
N ASP A 228 -9.24 11.71 9.87
CA ASP A 228 -9.05 12.30 11.20
C ASP A 228 -9.26 11.29 12.33
N GLU A 229 -10.34 10.50 12.26
CA GLU A 229 -10.65 9.46 13.25
C GLU A 229 -9.59 8.37 13.28
N SER A 230 -9.18 7.88 12.10
CA SER A 230 -8.20 6.82 11.94
C SER A 230 -6.81 7.24 12.42
N VAL A 231 -6.35 8.44 12.04
CA VAL A 231 -5.05 8.96 12.47
C VAL A 231 -5.01 9.15 13.99
N ASN A 232 -6.08 9.67 14.58
CA ASN A 232 -6.18 9.82 16.04
C ASN A 232 -6.13 8.47 16.75
N TYR A 233 -6.85 7.47 16.24
CA TYR A 233 -6.82 6.12 16.80
C TYR A 233 -5.41 5.49 16.68
N LEU A 234 -4.79 5.54 15.50
CA LEU A 234 -3.47 4.95 15.26
C LEU A 234 -2.40 5.60 16.13
N LYS A 235 -2.37 6.93 16.25
CA LYS A 235 -1.44 7.64 17.13
C LYS A 235 -1.61 7.23 18.61
N ASN A 236 -2.84 7.06 19.06
CA ASN A 236 -3.10 6.64 20.44
C ASN A 236 -2.77 5.18 20.71
N THR A 237 -2.87 4.33 19.68
CA THR A 237 -2.69 2.88 19.80
C THR A 237 -1.24 2.48 19.56
N LEU A 238 -0.57 3.09 18.57
CA LEU A 238 0.79 2.75 18.14
C LEU A 238 1.85 3.69 18.75
N GLY A 239 1.51 4.93 19.07
CA GLY A 239 2.43 5.93 19.63
C GLY A 239 2.76 5.77 21.13
N LYS A 240 2.36 4.68 21.75
CA LYS A 240 2.61 4.37 23.18
C LYS A 240 3.66 3.29 23.41
N SER A 241 4.39 2.90 22.38
CA SER A 241 5.48 1.91 22.50
C SER A 241 6.85 2.59 22.56
#